data_c037b7fe622fedfee031afd842bce800
#
_entry.id   c037b7fe622fedfee031afd842bce800
#
_cell.length_a   1.000
_cell.length_b   1.000
_cell.length_c   1.000
_cell.angle_alpha   90.00
_cell.angle_beta   90.00
_cell.angle_gamma   90.00
#
_symmetry.space_group_name_H-M   'P 1'
#
loop_
_entity.id
_entity.type
_entity.pdbx_description
1 polymer ?
#
loop_
_entity_poly.entity_id
_entity_poly.type
_entity_poly.pdbx_seq_one_letter_code
_entity_poly.pdbx_strand_id
1 'polypeptide(L)'
;MARYGMVFDLKRCIGCNACVIGCKQENSLPDGVFFTRTLSEEYGVYPAVNRVYIPTLCNHCEDAPCEKVCPSGATYTRPDGIVMVDPLKCIGCGSCAVACPYDQRSEMKAEAFKDGLFGTGELTDFEKQGYPRYTPGMVTKCDFCSGRVD
;
A
#
# COMPACT_ATOMS: atom_id res chain seq x y z
N MET A 1 10.54 16.51 -15.39
CA MET A 1 9.44 15.52 -15.50
C MET A 1 8.29 15.96 -14.61
N ALA A 2 7.04 15.64 -14.96
CA ALA A 2 5.91 15.93 -14.10
C ALA A 2 5.95 15.04 -12.85
N ARG A 3 5.64 15.59 -11.67
CA ARG A 3 5.41 14.82 -10.46
C ARG A 3 3.91 14.59 -10.30
N TYR A 4 3.53 13.36 -10.07
CA TYR A 4 2.14 13.00 -9.86
C TYR A 4 1.72 13.26 -8.42
N GLY A 5 0.46 13.65 -8.21
CA GLY A 5 -0.15 13.86 -6.92
C GLY A 5 -1.58 13.33 -6.91
N MET A 6 -2.08 12.98 -5.73
CA MET A 6 -3.46 12.56 -5.53
C MET A 6 -4.13 13.48 -4.51
N VAL A 7 -5.34 13.93 -4.82
CA VAL A 7 -6.14 14.81 -3.96
C VAL A 7 -7.34 14.05 -3.42
N PHE A 8 -7.52 14.06 -2.12
CA PHE A 8 -8.72 13.56 -1.45
C PHE A 8 -9.55 14.72 -0.93
N ASP A 9 -10.81 14.81 -1.34
CA ASP A 9 -11.76 15.77 -0.78
C ASP A 9 -12.41 15.18 0.47
N LEU A 10 -11.89 15.55 1.62
CA LEU A 10 -12.36 15.04 2.92
C LEU A 10 -13.81 15.47 3.24
N LYS A 11 -14.31 16.56 2.63
CA LYS A 11 -15.70 16.99 2.81
C LYS A 11 -16.69 16.09 2.10
N ARG A 12 -16.23 15.38 1.06
CA ARG A 12 -17.05 14.48 0.25
C ARG A 12 -16.84 13.00 0.63
N CYS A 13 -15.81 12.71 1.42
CA CYS A 13 -15.51 11.35 1.84
C CYS A 13 -16.53 10.87 2.88
N ILE A 14 -17.21 9.76 2.59
CA ILE A 14 -18.20 9.12 3.46
C ILE A 14 -17.68 7.82 4.09
N GLY A 15 -16.39 7.49 3.93
CA GLY A 15 -15.78 6.29 4.50
C GLY A 15 -16.24 4.96 3.88
N CYS A 16 -16.76 4.95 2.66
CA CYS A 16 -17.32 3.74 2.03
C CYS A 16 -16.29 2.66 1.66
N ASN A 17 -14.98 2.95 1.79
CA ASN A 17 -13.87 2.05 1.47
C ASN A 17 -13.80 1.57 0.00
N ALA A 18 -14.57 2.14 -0.93
CA ALA A 18 -14.54 1.75 -2.34
C ALA A 18 -13.13 1.94 -2.96
N CYS A 19 -12.42 3.01 -2.57
CA CYS A 19 -11.03 3.25 -2.99
C CYS A 19 -10.06 2.18 -2.45
N VAL A 20 -10.31 1.67 -1.24
CA VAL A 20 -9.50 0.61 -0.61
C VAL A 20 -9.69 -0.70 -1.36
N ILE A 21 -10.95 -1.09 -1.60
CA ILE A 21 -11.28 -2.33 -2.31
C ILE A 21 -10.82 -2.27 -3.78
N GLY A 22 -11.06 -1.14 -4.47
CA GLY A 22 -10.59 -0.96 -5.85
C GLY A 22 -9.07 -1.07 -5.96
N CYS A 23 -8.33 -0.45 -5.04
CA CYS A 23 -6.87 -0.56 -4.99
C CYS A 23 -6.42 -2.01 -4.72
N LYS A 24 -7.11 -2.71 -3.81
CA LYS A 24 -6.80 -4.11 -3.47
C LYS A 24 -7.02 -5.04 -4.66
N GLN A 25 -8.10 -4.87 -5.39
CA GLN A 25 -8.40 -5.65 -6.59
C GLN A 25 -7.41 -5.37 -7.72
N GLU A 26 -7.14 -4.08 -8.02
CA GLU A 26 -6.22 -3.68 -9.09
C GLU A 26 -4.81 -4.25 -8.89
N ASN A 27 -4.35 -4.27 -7.66
CA ASN A 27 -3.01 -4.72 -7.33
C ASN A 27 -2.96 -6.20 -6.90
N SER A 28 -4.08 -6.92 -6.92
CA SER A 28 -4.17 -8.33 -6.49
C SER A 28 -3.51 -8.56 -5.12
N LEU A 29 -3.83 -7.68 -4.15
CA LEU A 29 -3.20 -7.74 -2.84
C LEU A 29 -3.76 -8.89 -2.01
N PRO A 30 -2.89 -9.70 -1.40
CA PRO A 30 -3.32 -10.80 -0.54
C PRO A 30 -4.01 -10.31 0.74
N ASP A 31 -4.51 -11.24 1.52
CA ASP A 31 -5.14 -10.92 2.80
C ASP A 31 -4.20 -10.15 3.73
N GLY A 32 -4.77 -9.23 4.51
CA GLY A 32 -4.01 -8.37 5.43
C GLY A 32 -3.18 -7.26 4.77
N VAL A 33 -3.01 -7.24 3.43
CA VAL A 33 -2.21 -6.23 2.73
C VAL A 33 -3.10 -5.15 2.11
N PHE A 34 -2.79 -3.89 2.41
CA PHE A 34 -3.51 -2.71 1.91
C PHE A 34 -2.54 -1.61 1.50
N PHE A 35 -2.66 -1.11 0.26
CA PHE A 35 -1.92 0.05 -0.21
C PHE A 35 -2.62 1.37 0.09
N THR A 36 -3.92 1.32 0.33
CA THR A 36 -4.77 2.45 0.70
C THR A 36 -5.61 2.03 1.89
N ARG A 37 -5.78 2.93 2.86
CA ARG A 37 -6.63 2.73 4.05
C ARG A 37 -7.50 3.96 4.24
N THR A 38 -8.64 3.81 4.87
CA THR A 38 -9.46 4.94 5.32
C THR A 38 -9.48 4.94 6.85
N LEU A 39 -8.85 5.94 7.44
CA LEU A 39 -8.91 6.18 8.88
C LEU A 39 -10.26 6.82 9.22
N SER A 40 -10.79 6.53 10.40
CA SER A 40 -12.04 7.07 10.90
C SER A 40 -11.81 7.62 12.30
N GLU A 41 -12.03 8.91 12.48
CA GLU A 41 -11.85 9.58 13.76
C GLU A 41 -13.16 10.25 14.19
N GLU A 42 -13.52 10.08 15.44
CA GLU A 42 -14.66 10.75 16.07
C GLU A 42 -14.17 11.89 16.96
N TYR A 43 -14.82 13.03 16.87
CA TYR A 43 -14.53 14.18 17.72
C TYR A 43 -15.82 14.86 18.17
N GLY A 44 -15.77 15.49 19.33
CA GLY A 44 -16.90 16.13 19.99
C GLY A 44 -17.39 15.35 21.22
N VAL A 45 -18.46 15.82 21.81
CA VAL A 45 -19.10 15.22 22.97
C VAL A 45 -20.57 15.03 22.66
N TYR A 46 -21.13 13.87 23.02
CA TYR A 46 -22.55 13.59 22.82
C TYR A 46 -23.43 14.71 23.42
N PRO A 47 -24.45 15.23 22.70
CA PRO A 47 -24.97 14.73 21.41
C PRO A 47 -24.31 15.37 20.17
N ALA A 48 -23.30 16.23 20.31
CA ALA A 48 -22.64 16.92 19.20
C ALA A 48 -21.35 16.21 18.76
N VAL A 49 -21.49 14.96 18.32
CA VAL A 49 -20.41 14.14 17.82
C VAL A 49 -20.33 14.22 16.30
N ASN A 50 -19.11 14.39 15.76
CA ASN A 50 -18.83 14.35 14.34
C ASN A 50 -17.80 13.24 14.05
N ARG A 51 -17.88 12.67 12.84
CA ARG A 51 -16.93 11.68 12.35
C ARG A 51 -16.28 12.17 11.06
N VAL A 52 -14.96 12.07 10.98
CA VAL A 52 -14.17 12.39 9.79
C VAL A 52 -13.56 11.10 9.24
N TYR A 53 -13.54 10.98 7.92
CA TYR A 53 -12.88 9.91 7.21
C TYR A 53 -11.67 10.46 6.45
N ILE A 54 -10.52 9.82 6.64
CA ILE A 54 -9.25 10.28 6.07
C ILE A 54 -8.66 9.13 5.24
N PRO A 55 -8.87 9.12 3.91
CA PRO A 55 -8.18 8.19 3.04
C PRO A 55 -6.67 8.45 3.08
N THR A 56 -5.89 7.40 3.27
CA THR A 56 -4.43 7.47 3.35
C THR A 56 -3.79 6.46 2.40
N LEU A 57 -2.66 6.84 1.84
CA LEU A 57 -1.80 5.99 1.01
C LEU A 57 -0.34 6.45 1.13
N CYS A 58 0.58 5.78 0.45
CA CYS A 58 1.97 6.22 0.44
C CYS A 58 2.10 7.63 -0.14
N ASN A 59 2.77 8.53 0.59
CA ASN A 59 2.97 9.93 0.19
C ASN A 59 4.08 10.12 -0.85
N HIS A 60 4.80 9.07 -1.25
CA HIS A 60 5.94 9.16 -2.17
C HIS A 60 6.85 10.34 -1.82
N CYS A 61 7.34 10.35 -0.58
CA CYS A 61 8.11 11.44 0.02
C CYS A 61 9.29 11.85 -0.87
N GLU A 62 9.56 13.15 -0.96
CA GLU A 62 10.70 13.67 -1.71
C GLU A 62 12.04 13.22 -1.10
N ASP A 63 12.11 13.24 0.22
CA ASP A 63 13.21 12.69 1.00
C ASP A 63 12.72 11.43 1.73
N ALA A 64 12.68 10.30 1.01
CA ALA A 64 12.05 9.07 1.46
C ALA A 64 12.89 8.35 2.53
N PRO A 65 12.48 8.38 3.83
CA PRO A 65 13.23 7.69 4.88
C PRO A 65 13.34 6.19 4.64
N CYS A 66 12.33 5.59 4.02
CA CYS A 66 12.31 4.18 3.69
C CYS A 66 13.31 3.76 2.60
N GLU A 67 13.75 4.67 1.74
CA GLU A 67 14.84 4.45 0.79
C GLU A 67 16.18 4.46 1.50
N LYS A 68 16.40 5.45 2.37
CA LYS A 68 17.66 5.63 3.11
C LYS A 68 18.02 4.44 4.00
N VAL A 69 17.02 3.78 4.57
CA VAL A 69 17.24 2.63 5.47
C VAL A 69 17.25 1.28 4.76
N CYS A 70 17.11 1.24 3.44
CA CYS A 70 17.05 -0.01 2.70
C CYS A 70 18.45 -0.58 2.44
N PRO A 71 18.86 -1.68 3.13
CA PRO A 71 20.23 -2.18 3.01
C PRO A 71 20.52 -2.83 1.67
N SER A 72 19.49 -3.35 0.99
CA SER A 72 19.62 -4.00 -0.32
C SER A 72 19.41 -3.04 -1.50
N GLY A 73 19.07 -1.76 -1.25
CA GLY A 73 18.71 -0.82 -2.30
C GLY A 73 17.45 -1.21 -3.10
N ALA A 74 16.61 -2.07 -2.54
CA ALA A 74 15.35 -2.47 -3.17
C ALA A 74 14.35 -1.31 -3.23
N THR A 75 14.35 -0.42 -2.26
CA THR A 75 13.54 0.80 -2.31
C THR A 75 14.33 1.89 -3.03
N TYR A 76 13.73 2.49 -4.04
CA TYR A 76 14.35 3.53 -4.85
C TYR A 76 13.32 4.55 -5.32
N THR A 77 13.76 5.75 -5.64
CA THR A 77 12.91 6.82 -6.17
C THR A 77 13.13 6.95 -7.67
N ARG A 78 12.05 6.92 -8.45
CA ARG A 78 12.05 7.16 -9.89
C ARG A 78 12.26 8.64 -10.20
N PRO A 79 12.68 9.00 -11.45
CA PRO A 79 12.85 10.40 -11.86
C PRO A 79 11.57 11.26 -11.80
N ASP A 80 10.38 10.63 -11.83
CA ASP A 80 9.08 11.27 -11.67
C ASP A 80 8.65 11.43 -10.19
N GLY A 81 9.51 11.05 -9.24
CA GLY A 81 9.28 11.15 -7.81
C GLY A 81 8.48 10.00 -7.20
N ILE A 82 8.12 8.99 -8.00
CA ILE A 82 7.45 7.79 -7.47
C ILE A 82 8.48 6.91 -6.76
N VAL A 83 8.25 6.65 -5.47
CA VAL A 83 9.08 5.72 -4.70
C VAL A 83 8.60 4.29 -4.97
N MET A 84 9.50 3.43 -5.41
CA MET A 84 9.22 2.04 -5.80
C MET A 84 9.93 1.04 -4.90
N VAL A 85 9.55 -0.22 -5.02
CA VAL A 85 10.24 -1.37 -4.41
C VAL A 85 10.51 -2.40 -5.50
N ASP A 86 11.76 -2.78 -5.65
CA ASP A 86 12.17 -3.88 -6.53
C ASP A 86 11.95 -5.21 -5.79
N PRO A 87 11.00 -6.05 -6.26
CA PRO A 87 10.69 -7.31 -5.59
C PRO A 87 11.84 -8.33 -5.63
N LEU A 88 12.74 -8.23 -6.61
CA LEU A 88 13.88 -9.14 -6.75
C LEU A 88 15.05 -8.79 -5.82
N LYS A 89 15.16 -7.52 -5.43
CA LYS A 89 16.20 -7.05 -4.50
C LYS A 89 15.74 -7.03 -3.05
N CYS A 90 14.43 -7.09 -2.80
CA CYS A 90 13.90 -6.99 -1.45
C CYS A 90 14.18 -8.27 -0.65
N ILE A 91 14.90 -8.11 0.47
CA ILE A 91 15.25 -9.21 1.38
C ILE A 91 14.25 -9.38 2.54
N GLY A 92 13.16 -8.60 2.57
CA GLY A 92 12.13 -8.73 3.60
C GLY A 92 12.52 -8.26 5.02
N CYS A 93 13.58 -7.47 5.19
CA CYS A 93 14.10 -7.11 6.51
C CYS A 93 13.19 -6.19 7.35
N GLY A 94 12.13 -5.61 6.78
CA GLY A 94 11.17 -4.76 7.48
C GLY A 94 11.66 -3.35 7.87
N SER A 95 12.95 -3.01 7.73
CA SER A 95 13.49 -1.70 8.14
C SER A 95 12.75 -0.51 7.55
N CYS A 96 12.31 -0.63 6.30
CA CYS A 96 11.54 0.42 5.61
C CYS A 96 10.11 0.58 6.15
N ALA A 97 9.53 -0.46 6.75
CA ALA A 97 8.24 -0.37 7.41
C ALA A 97 8.36 0.39 8.73
N VAL A 98 9.39 0.08 9.52
CA VAL A 98 9.69 0.79 10.78
C VAL A 98 10.02 2.27 10.54
N ALA A 99 10.74 2.57 9.46
CA ALA A 99 11.12 3.96 9.13
C ALA A 99 9.98 4.80 8.54
N CYS A 100 8.86 4.20 8.17
CA CYS A 100 7.74 4.92 7.57
C CYS A 100 6.87 5.60 8.65
N PRO A 101 6.84 6.95 8.74
CA PRO A 101 6.06 7.63 9.77
C PRO A 101 4.54 7.53 9.54
N TYR A 102 4.13 7.08 8.35
CA TYR A 102 2.72 6.98 7.95
C TYR A 102 2.19 5.54 7.96
N ASP A 103 3.00 4.56 8.36
CA ASP A 103 2.67 3.13 8.33
C ASP A 103 2.09 2.66 6.97
N GLN A 104 2.70 3.12 5.87
CA GLN A 104 2.24 2.82 4.50
C GLN A 104 3.08 1.72 3.83
N ARG A 105 3.63 0.81 4.62
CA ARG A 105 4.37 -0.35 4.16
C ARG A 105 3.77 -1.62 4.73
N SER A 106 3.58 -2.62 3.88
CA SER A 106 3.02 -3.91 4.26
C SER A 106 3.96 -5.04 3.88
N GLU A 107 4.10 -6.02 4.76
CA GLU A 107 4.83 -7.25 4.47
C GLU A 107 3.92 -8.23 3.73
N MET A 108 4.46 -8.85 2.68
CA MET A 108 3.82 -9.92 1.93
C MET A 108 4.09 -11.26 2.63
N LYS A 109 3.25 -11.63 3.60
CA LYS A 109 3.41 -12.88 4.35
C LYS A 109 3.37 -14.09 3.42
N ALA A 110 4.30 -15.02 3.61
CA ALA A 110 4.43 -16.20 2.76
C ALA A 110 3.19 -17.12 2.79
N GLU A 111 2.50 -17.15 3.92
CA GLU A 111 1.27 -17.92 4.13
C GLU A 111 0.15 -17.48 3.17
N ALA A 112 0.01 -16.17 2.95
CA ALA A 112 -1.03 -15.63 2.06
C ALA A 112 -0.90 -16.12 0.61
N PHE A 113 0.31 -16.51 0.17
CA PHE A 113 0.54 -17.06 -1.16
C PHE A 113 0.28 -18.57 -1.26
N LYS A 114 0.18 -19.27 -0.13
CA LYS A 114 -0.09 -20.71 -0.08
C LYS A 114 -1.56 -21.00 0.17
N ASP A 115 -2.16 -20.27 1.08
CA ASP A 115 -3.50 -20.55 1.58
C ASP A 115 -4.60 -19.96 0.68
N GLY A 116 -4.24 -18.99 -0.16
CA GLY A 116 -5.18 -18.27 -1.02
C GLY A 116 -6.16 -17.40 -0.21
N LEU A 117 -6.99 -16.65 -0.93
CA LEU A 117 -7.96 -15.72 -0.36
C LEU A 117 -9.00 -16.40 0.55
N PHE A 118 -9.33 -17.65 0.27
CA PHE A 118 -10.34 -18.41 1.00
C PHE A 118 -9.75 -19.39 2.03
N GLY A 119 -8.43 -19.40 2.22
CA GLY A 119 -7.78 -20.29 3.17
C GLY A 119 -7.91 -21.79 2.85
N THR A 120 -8.19 -22.13 1.59
CA THR A 120 -8.43 -23.52 1.14
C THR A 120 -7.14 -24.22 0.68
N GLY A 121 -6.02 -23.51 0.63
CA GLY A 121 -4.77 -23.98 0.06
C GLY A 121 -4.73 -23.97 -1.47
N GLU A 122 -5.79 -23.48 -2.12
CA GLU A 122 -5.86 -23.31 -3.57
C GLU A 122 -5.98 -21.85 -3.94
N LEU A 123 -5.16 -21.40 -4.90
CA LEU A 123 -5.22 -20.06 -5.43
C LEU A 123 -6.31 -19.96 -6.50
N THR A 124 -7.10 -18.91 -6.44
CA THR A 124 -8.05 -18.54 -7.50
C THR A 124 -7.31 -18.10 -8.76
N ASP A 125 -8.00 -18.07 -9.91
CA ASP A 125 -7.39 -17.59 -11.16
C ASP A 125 -6.95 -16.13 -11.08
N PHE A 126 -7.65 -15.31 -10.31
CA PHE A 126 -7.27 -13.93 -10.02
C PHE A 126 -5.92 -13.85 -9.27
N GLU A 127 -5.75 -14.67 -8.25
CA GLU A 127 -4.51 -14.73 -7.47
C GLU A 127 -3.35 -15.29 -8.28
N LYS A 128 -3.58 -16.33 -9.09
CA LYS A 128 -2.59 -16.88 -10.01
C LYS A 128 -2.05 -15.85 -11.01
N GLN A 129 -2.89 -14.90 -11.44
CA GLN A 129 -2.48 -13.82 -12.34
C GLN A 129 -1.76 -12.68 -11.61
N GLY A 130 -2.16 -12.37 -10.39
CA GLY A 130 -1.67 -11.22 -9.64
C GLY A 130 -0.44 -11.49 -8.80
N TYR A 131 -0.38 -12.61 -8.11
CA TYR A 131 0.68 -12.94 -7.16
C TYR A 131 2.09 -13.05 -7.75
N PRO A 132 2.32 -13.39 -9.03
CA PRO A 132 3.65 -13.35 -9.62
C PRO A 132 4.34 -11.98 -9.62
N ARG A 133 3.59 -10.89 -9.36
CA ARG A 133 4.15 -9.54 -9.18
C ARG A 133 4.92 -9.38 -7.87
N TYR A 134 4.74 -10.28 -6.92
CA TYR A 134 5.23 -10.18 -5.56
C TYR A 134 6.11 -11.37 -5.20
N THR A 135 7.09 -11.12 -4.35
CA THR A 135 7.89 -12.18 -3.74
C THR A 135 7.41 -12.38 -2.29
N PRO A 136 7.10 -13.61 -1.86
CA PRO A 136 6.76 -13.88 -0.47
C PRO A 136 7.81 -13.37 0.50
N GLY A 137 7.40 -12.70 1.56
CA GLY A 137 8.28 -12.08 2.54
C GLY A 137 8.79 -10.68 2.18
N MET A 138 8.56 -10.20 0.95
CA MET A 138 8.94 -8.83 0.61
C MET A 138 8.09 -7.80 1.35
N VAL A 139 8.64 -6.60 1.53
CA VAL A 139 7.87 -5.44 1.98
C VAL A 139 7.44 -4.61 0.77
N THR A 140 6.15 -4.36 0.67
CA THR A 140 5.55 -3.64 -0.44
C THR A 140 4.82 -2.37 0.01
N LYS A 141 4.38 -1.56 -0.94
CA LYS A 141 3.60 -0.33 -0.71
C LYS A 141 2.88 0.10 -1.99
N CYS A 142 2.03 1.12 -1.89
CA CYS A 142 1.47 1.80 -3.07
C CYS A 142 2.57 2.22 -4.05
N ASP A 143 2.42 1.83 -5.31
CA ASP A 143 3.30 2.19 -6.43
C ASP A 143 2.77 3.35 -7.28
N PHE A 144 1.71 4.00 -6.80
CA PHE A 144 0.99 5.08 -7.47
C PHE A 144 0.38 4.66 -8.83
N CYS A 145 0.09 3.37 -8.99
CA CYS A 145 -0.37 2.77 -10.25
C CYS A 145 0.57 3.11 -11.42
N SER A 146 1.89 3.00 -11.19
CA SER A 146 2.94 3.42 -12.12
C SER A 146 2.74 2.85 -13.54
N GLY A 147 2.27 1.61 -13.66
CA GLY A 147 1.96 1.00 -14.95
C GLY A 147 0.78 1.62 -15.72
N ARG A 148 0.10 2.63 -15.16
CA ARG A 148 -0.96 3.40 -15.82
C ARG A 148 -0.54 4.84 -16.17
N VAL A 149 0.55 5.31 -15.58
CA VAL A 149 1.06 6.68 -15.79
C VAL A 149 2.31 6.71 -16.66
N ASP A 150 2.84 5.56 -17.02
CA ASP A 150 3.98 5.38 -17.94
C ASP A 150 3.55 5.43 -19.41
#